data_fed9c8b606c00ce6a74e33c0fec0add1
#
_entry.id   fed9c8b606c00ce6a74e33c0fec0add1
#
_cell.length_a   1.000
_cell.length_b   1.000
_cell.length_c   1.000
_cell.angle_alpha   90.00
_cell.angle_beta   90.00
_cell.angle_gamma   90.00
#
_symmetry.space_group_name_H-M   'P 1'
#
loop_
_entity.id
_entity.type
_entity.pdbx_description
1 polymer ?
#
loop_
_entity_poly.entity_id
_entity_poly.type
_entity_poly.pdbx_seq_one_letter_code
_entity_poly.pdbx_strand_id
1 'polypeptide(L)'
;MLPENYIASQEVEEILEMVTHTPARLFMMTGEAGTGKTTDARMLAQILGLPYYVFTCGPGTDELELLASTIPNMGTKKRTLPQLPDFQDLQMDPASALYVLSGTYEDGISEGEAFHKLLSLAFEKGYESARKEKDFFLKESEIIKACRRPSVLEIQEPSMIEKPGTLTRLNSLFDDGAVTDLINGEKIRRDPNTIIIMTTNLDYVGCGNFNQSVLSRMSLIQPKQELTEEEMKQRITARTGYADENVLRFMISVVKKIHAYLKEEDLQDGVCGYRELENWVLTFRAIKDIRRAAQIAVLSKAAMDPEEQEHLMKTYIEPYYSKQE
;
A
#
# COMPACT_ATOMS: atom_id res chain seq x y z
N MET A 1 -18.79 1.65 -14.06
CA MET A 1 -19.94 1.07 -13.33
C MET A 1 -19.52 0.89 -11.87
N LEU A 2 -20.32 1.41 -10.94
CA LEU A 2 -20.12 1.10 -9.52
C LEU A 2 -20.28 -0.42 -9.34
N PRO A 3 -19.47 -1.07 -8.48
CA PRO A 3 -19.72 -2.45 -8.08
C PRO A 3 -21.15 -2.54 -7.53
N GLU A 4 -21.91 -3.58 -7.88
CA GLU A 4 -23.33 -3.75 -7.52
C GLU A 4 -23.63 -3.60 -6.02
N ASN A 5 -22.60 -3.68 -5.18
CA ASN A 5 -22.71 -3.68 -3.71
C ASN A 5 -22.01 -2.48 -3.03
N TYR A 6 -21.65 -1.43 -3.78
CA TYR A 6 -21.02 -0.24 -3.19
C TYR A 6 -22.03 0.89 -3.07
N ILE A 7 -22.14 1.41 -1.86
CA ILE A 7 -22.93 2.61 -1.54
C ILE A 7 -21.92 3.73 -1.34
N ALA A 8 -21.95 4.74 -2.22
CA ALA A 8 -21.08 5.91 -2.10
C ALA A 8 -21.39 6.65 -0.78
N SER A 9 -20.33 7.04 -0.08
CA SER A 9 -20.47 7.91 1.08
C SER A 9 -20.50 9.38 0.63
N GLN A 10 -21.02 10.25 1.49
CA GLN A 10 -21.07 11.69 1.20
C GLN A 10 -19.68 12.24 0.87
N GLU A 11 -18.63 11.78 1.57
CA GLU A 11 -17.25 12.20 1.34
C GLU A 11 -16.75 11.85 -0.06
N VAL A 12 -17.16 10.69 -0.59
CA VAL A 12 -16.83 10.28 -1.97
C VAL A 12 -17.53 11.19 -2.97
N GLU A 13 -18.80 11.50 -2.77
CA GLU A 13 -19.56 12.40 -3.65
C GLU A 13 -18.94 13.80 -3.65
N GLU A 14 -18.59 14.34 -2.49
CA GLU A 14 -17.93 15.65 -2.37
C GLU A 14 -16.57 15.69 -3.08
N ILE A 15 -15.75 14.63 -2.96
CA ILE A 15 -14.47 14.54 -3.69
C ILE A 15 -14.72 14.47 -5.20
N LEU A 16 -15.71 13.70 -5.66
CA LEU A 16 -16.06 13.62 -7.08
C LEU A 16 -16.46 14.98 -7.64
N GLU A 17 -17.30 15.71 -6.92
CA GLU A 17 -17.69 17.08 -7.29
C GLU A 17 -16.47 18.00 -7.38
N MET A 18 -15.58 17.95 -6.39
CA MET A 18 -14.37 18.77 -6.37
C MET A 18 -13.44 18.42 -7.54
N VAL A 19 -13.20 17.15 -7.80
CA VAL A 19 -12.32 16.69 -8.89
C VAL A 19 -12.90 17.08 -10.27
N THR A 20 -14.21 17.04 -10.41
CA THR A 20 -14.90 17.30 -11.69
C THR A 20 -14.96 18.81 -12.00
N HIS A 21 -15.20 19.64 -10.99
CA HIS A 21 -15.51 21.06 -11.20
C HIS A 21 -14.37 22.00 -10.79
N THR A 22 -13.28 21.48 -10.18
CA THR A 22 -12.17 22.29 -9.69
C THR A 22 -10.82 21.66 -10.03
N PRO A 23 -9.71 22.41 -9.94
CA PRO A 23 -8.37 21.84 -10.03
C PRO A 23 -7.92 21.08 -8.77
N ALA A 24 -8.75 20.94 -7.76
CA ALA A 24 -8.43 20.24 -6.52
C ALA A 24 -8.06 18.76 -6.76
N ARG A 25 -6.90 18.34 -6.22
CA ARG A 25 -6.39 16.97 -6.41
C ARG A 25 -5.81 16.35 -5.14
N LEU A 26 -5.88 17.05 -4.01
CA LEU A 26 -5.28 16.64 -2.74
C LEU A 26 -6.35 16.57 -1.66
N PHE A 27 -6.61 15.37 -1.15
CA PHE A 27 -7.69 15.11 -0.21
C PHE A 27 -7.17 14.31 0.98
N MET A 28 -7.80 14.48 2.14
CA MET A 28 -7.51 13.67 3.31
C MET A 28 -8.83 13.17 3.92
N MET A 29 -8.92 11.88 4.17
CA MET A 29 -9.99 11.25 4.92
C MET A 29 -9.45 10.80 6.27
N THR A 30 -10.04 11.30 7.34
CA THR A 30 -9.69 10.95 8.71
C THR A 30 -10.83 10.16 9.36
N GLY A 31 -10.59 9.48 10.46
CA GLY A 31 -11.63 8.77 11.20
C GLY A 31 -11.18 7.39 11.67
N GLU A 32 -12.04 6.72 12.40
CA GLU A 32 -11.73 5.43 13.02
C GLU A 32 -11.45 4.29 12.05
N ALA A 33 -10.79 3.25 12.56
CA ALA A 33 -10.55 2.04 11.81
C ALA A 33 -11.88 1.37 11.41
N GLY A 34 -11.96 0.91 10.16
CA GLY A 34 -13.16 0.22 9.67
C GLY A 34 -14.27 1.10 9.10
N THR A 35 -14.16 2.43 9.14
CA THR A 35 -15.16 3.36 8.54
C THR A 35 -15.22 3.32 7.01
N GLY A 36 -14.27 2.64 6.34
CA GLY A 36 -14.28 2.42 4.90
C GLY A 36 -13.43 3.38 4.07
N LYS A 37 -12.55 4.20 4.68
CA LYS A 37 -11.65 5.15 3.99
C LYS A 37 -10.93 4.58 2.78
N THR A 38 -10.24 3.46 2.96
CA THR A 38 -9.54 2.76 1.86
C THR A 38 -10.48 2.21 0.79
N THR A 39 -11.67 1.76 1.19
CA THR A 39 -12.69 1.31 0.23
C THR A 39 -13.13 2.47 -0.64
N ASP A 40 -13.38 3.62 -0.04
CA ASP A 40 -13.81 4.83 -0.73
C ASP A 40 -12.74 5.35 -1.69
N ALA A 41 -11.47 5.39 -1.28
CA ALA A 41 -10.35 5.77 -2.15
C ALA A 41 -10.24 4.85 -3.39
N ARG A 42 -10.41 3.53 -3.18
CA ARG A 42 -10.42 2.55 -4.28
C ARG A 42 -11.63 2.74 -5.20
N MET A 43 -12.81 3.00 -4.62
CA MET A 43 -14.02 3.22 -5.41
C MET A 43 -13.96 4.49 -6.23
N LEU A 44 -13.37 5.57 -5.70
CA LEU A 44 -13.08 6.78 -6.47
C LEU A 44 -12.27 6.48 -7.73
N ALA A 45 -11.23 5.66 -7.63
CA ALA A 45 -10.44 5.26 -8.80
C ALA A 45 -11.29 4.50 -9.83
N GLN A 46 -12.16 3.58 -9.37
CA GLN A 46 -13.04 2.82 -10.26
C GLN A 46 -14.11 3.69 -10.94
N ILE A 47 -14.71 4.61 -10.20
CA ILE A 47 -15.73 5.56 -10.73
C ILE A 47 -15.09 6.44 -11.82
N LEU A 48 -13.88 6.92 -11.58
CA LEU A 48 -13.15 7.78 -12.49
C LEU A 48 -12.47 7.02 -13.64
N GLY A 49 -12.45 5.68 -13.60
CA GLY A 49 -11.75 4.85 -14.60
C GLY A 49 -10.23 5.03 -14.59
N LEU A 50 -9.66 5.39 -13.44
CA LEU A 50 -8.24 5.67 -13.27
C LEU A 50 -7.52 4.49 -12.59
N PRO A 51 -6.23 4.27 -12.90
CA PRO A 51 -5.41 3.31 -12.16
C PRO A 51 -5.26 3.74 -10.70
N TYR A 52 -5.28 2.75 -9.80
CA TYR A 52 -5.19 2.93 -8.36
C TYR A 52 -3.85 2.46 -7.83
N TYR A 53 -3.16 3.33 -7.10
CA TYR A 53 -1.90 3.07 -6.44
C TYR A 53 -2.04 3.24 -4.93
N VAL A 54 -1.32 2.44 -4.18
CA VAL A 54 -1.34 2.49 -2.70
C VAL A 54 0.08 2.54 -2.17
N PHE A 55 0.33 3.49 -1.29
CA PHE A 55 1.54 3.55 -0.48
C PHE A 55 1.14 3.55 0.99
N THR A 56 1.59 2.54 1.74
CA THR A 56 1.30 2.42 3.18
C THR A 56 2.49 2.92 3.99
N CYS A 57 2.26 3.91 4.82
CA CYS A 57 3.25 4.45 5.74
C CYS A 57 3.33 3.60 7.01
N GLY A 58 4.51 3.60 7.62
CA GLY A 58 4.76 2.96 8.89
C GLY A 58 5.76 3.78 9.71
N PRO A 59 6.05 3.36 10.96
CA PRO A 59 6.99 4.09 11.84
C PRO A 59 8.36 4.32 11.21
N GLY A 60 8.88 3.33 10.49
CA GLY A 60 10.19 3.38 9.83
C GLY A 60 10.21 4.03 8.45
N THR A 61 9.08 4.53 7.94
CA THR A 61 9.03 5.16 6.61
C THR A 61 9.91 6.40 6.58
N ASP A 62 10.85 6.42 5.65
CA ASP A 62 11.80 7.52 5.47
C ASP A 62 11.57 8.31 4.17
N GLU A 63 12.32 9.40 4.00
CA GLU A 63 12.21 10.29 2.83
C GLU A 63 12.57 9.58 1.51
N LEU A 64 13.43 8.59 1.53
CA LEU A 64 13.84 7.85 0.33
C LEU A 64 12.73 6.88 -0.09
N GLU A 65 12.13 6.17 0.87
CA GLU A 65 11.02 5.27 0.59
C GLU A 65 9.81 5.98 -0.03
N LEU A 66 9.55 7.23 0.37
CA LEU A 66 8.46 8.03 -0.21
C LEU A 66 8.66 8.28 -1.71
N LEU A 67 9.90 8.38 -2.19
CA LEU A 67 10.20 8.70 -3.59
C LEU A 67 10.73 7.48 -4.34
N ALA A 68 11.90 7.00 -3.96
CA ALA A 68 12.54 5.85 -4.61
C ALA A 68 13.67 5.31 -3.74
N SER A 69 13.76 4.00 -3.62
CA SER A 69 14.83 3.30 -2.90
C SER A 69 15.82 2.65 -3.86
N THR A 70 17.07 2.51 -3.42
CA THR A 70 18.08 1.75 -4.14
C THR A 70 18.09 0.30 -3.68
N ILE A 71 17.91 -0.64 -4.60
CA ILE A 71 17.98 -2.07 -4.31
C ILE A 71 19.22 -2.67 -4.97
N PRO A 72 19.96 -3.56 -4.26
CA PRO A 72 21.07 -4.30 -4.86
C PRO A 72 20.61 -5.09 -6.07
N ASN A 73 21.43 -5.11 -7.11
CA ASN A 73 21.18 -5.96 -8.27
C ASN A 73 21.45 -7.42 -7.90
N MET A 74 20.41 -8.12 -7.44
CA MET A 74 20.45 -9.56 -7.14
C MET A 74 20.26 -10.42 -8.40
N GLY A 75 20.35 -9.83 -9.57
CA GLY A 75 20.09 -10.49 -10.85
C GLY A 75 21.04 -11.67 -11.11
N THR A 76 20.45 -12.84 -11.23
CA THR A 76 21.10 -14.12 -11.59
C THR A 76 21.37 -14.24 -13.09
N LYS A 77 21.72 -13.16 -13.78
CA LYS A 77 22.19 -13.34 -15.16
C LYS A 77 23.50 -14.09 -15.09
N LYS A 78 23.49 -15.36 -15.53
CA LYS A 78 24.71 -16.12 -15.79
C LYS A 78 25.59 -15.22 -16.65
N ARG A 79 26.73 -14.80 -16.10
CA ARG A 79 27.74 -14.08 -16.85
C ARG A 79 28.10 -14.96 -18.04
N THR A 80 27.73 -14.57 -19.22
CA THR A 80 28.23 -15.19 -20.44
C THR A 80 29.65 -14.68 -20.59
N LEU A 81 30.61 -15.46 -20.10
CA LEU A 81 32.01 -15.23 -20.40
C LEU A 81 32.18 -15.33 -21.95
N PRO A 82 33.00 -14.45 -22.53
CA PRO A 82 33.32 -14.59 -23.94
C PRO A 82 33.84 -16.02 -24.20
N GLN A 83 33.36 -16.66 -25.23
CA GLN A 83 33.92 -17.95 -25.65
C GLN A 83 35.37 -17.72 -26.02
N LEU A 84 36.27 -18.27 -25.23
CA LEU A 84 37.69 -18.27 -25.53
C LEU A 84 37.99 -19.46 -26.46
N PRO A 85 38.89 -19.32 -27.46
CA PRO A 85 39.40 -20.43 -28.22
C PRO A 85 40.12 -21.42 -27.31
N ASP A 86 40.11 -22.70 -27.68
CA ASP A 86 40.80 -23.71 -26.93
C ASP A 86 42.33 -23.58 -27.14
N PHE A 87 43.14 -24.09 -26.19
CA PHE A 87 44.60 -24.00 -26.30
C PHE A 87 45.12 -24.73 -27.54
N GLN A 88 44.47 -25.81 -27.98
CA GLN A 88 44.76 -26.49 -29.20
C GLN A 88 44.53 -25.63 -30.45
N ASP A 89 43.44 -24.88 -30.48
CA ASP A 89 43.18 -23.95 -31.58
C ASP A 89 44.23 -22.87 -31.69
N LEU A 90 44.70 -22.36 -30.55
CA LEU A 90 45.78 -21.39 -30.52
C LEU A 90 47.13 -21.94 -31.05
N GLN A 91 47.44 -23.20 -30.77
CA GLN A 91 48.66 -23.84 -31.25
C GLN A 91 48.58 -24.19 -32.75
N MET A 92 47.40 -24.56 -33.25
CA MET A 92 47.19 -24.93 -34.64
C MET A 92 47.14 -23.74 -35.58
N ASP A 93 46.40 -22.70 -35.20
CA ASP A 93 46.26 -21.48 -36.00
C ASP A 93 46.05 -20.23 -35.04
N PRO A 94 47.14 -19.58 -34.63
CA PRO A 94 47.11 -18.43 -33.73
C PRO A 94 46.28 -17.28 -34.30
N ALA A 95 46.29 -17.05 -35.59
CA ALA A 95 45.56 -15.96 -36.25
C ALA A 95 44.04 -16.15 -36.19
N SER A 96 43.60 -17.38 -36.51
CA SER A 96 42.17 -17.76 -36.41
C SER A 96 41.68 -17.75 -34.94
N ALA A 97 42.49 -18.24 -34.01
CA ALA A 97 42.14 -18.20 -32.60
C ALA A 97 41.97 -16.76 -32.10
N LEU A 98 42.86 -15.83 -32.46
CA LEU A 98 42.77 -14.43 -32.14
C LEU A 98 41.52 -13.77 -32.75
N TYR A 99 41.18 -14.11 -33.98
CA TYR A 99 40.04 -13.57 -34.71
C TYR A 99 38.71 -13.79 -33.98
N VAL A 100 38.55 -14.94 -33.33
CA VAL A 100 37.30 -15.27 -32.57
C VAL A 100 36.98 -14.19 -31.52
N LEU A 101 37.97 -13.58 -30.90
CA LEU A 101 37.77 -12.58 -29.86
C LEU A 101 37.95 -11.14 -30.38
N SER A 102 38.92 -10.92 -31.24
CA SER A 102 39.27 -9.59 -31.79
C SER A 102 38.36 -9.13 -32.93
N GLY A 103 37.83 -10.08 -33.72
CA GLY A 103 37.15 -9.81 -34.99
C GLY A 103 38.11 -9.35 -36.09
N THR A 104 39.44 -9.38 -35.88
CA THR A 104 40.45 -8.96 -36.84
C THR A 104 41.42 -10.14 -37.06
N TYR A 105 41.70 -10.48 -38.32
CA TYR A 105 42.63 -11.53 -38.66
C TYR A 105 44.04 -10.94 -38.82
N GLU A 106 45.02 -11.48 -38.09
CA GLU A 106 46.45 -11.03 -38.14
C GLU A 106 47.32 -12.18 -38.66
N ASP A 107 47.62 -12.15 -39.96
CA ASP A 107 48.45 -13.17 -40.61
C ASP A 107 49.88 -13.14 -40.05
N GLY A 108 50.44 -14.34 -39.80
CA GLY A 108 51.82 -14.49 -39.33
C GLY A 108 52.07 -14.16 -37.85
N ILE A 109 51.04 -13.97 -37.04
CA ILE A 109 51.20 -13.77 -35.60
C ILE A 109 51.74 -15.02 -34.91
N SER A 110 52.67 -14.88 -33.99
CA SER A 110 53.17 -16.01 -33.20
C SER A 110 52.19 -16.45 -32.11
N GLU A 111 52.27 -17.74 -31.70
CA GLU A 111 51.43 -18.31 -30.63
C GLU A 111 51.48 -17.45 -29.35
N GLY A 112 52.69 -17.02 -28.93
CA GLY A 112 52.87 -16.24 -27.73
C GLY A 112 52.24 -14.82 -27.80
N GLU A 113 52.36 -14.16 -28.96
CA GLU A 113 51.73 -12.84 -29.17
C GLU A 113 50.21 -12.95 -29.26
N ALA A 114 49.69 -13.99 -29.94
CA ALA A 114 48.24 -14.23 -30.00
C ALA A 114 47.69 -14.54 -28.61
N PHE A 115 48.39 -15.33 -27.79
CA PHE A 115 47.97 -15.60 -26.41
C PHE A 115 47.89 -14.31 -25.55
N HIS A 116 48.93 -13.48 -25.63
CA HIS A 116 48.91 -12.20 -24.87
C HIS A 116 47.80 -11.26 -25.30
N LYS A 117 47.54 -11.17 -26.63
CA LYS A 117 46.45 -10.36 -27.15
C LYS A 117 45.06 -10.91 -26.73
N LEU A 118 44.86 -12.25 -26.81
CA LEU A 118 43.65 -12.90 -26.34
C LEU A 118 43.39 -12.65 -24.85
N LEU A 119 44.43 -12.77 -24.04
CA LEU A 119 44.33 -12.52 -22.59
C LEU A 119 43.88 -11.08 -22.30
N SER A 120 44.53 -10.10 -22.98
CA SER A 120 44.20 -8.69 -22.85
C SER A 120 42.78 -8.40 -23.29
N LEU A 121 42.35 -8.91 -24.45
CA LEU A 121 40.98 -8.74 -24.94
C LEU A 121 39.92 -9.42 -24.05
N ALA A 122 40.20 -10.60 -23.55
CA ALA A 122 39.33 -11.31 -22.62
C ALA A 122 39.15 -10.50 -21.32
N PHE A 123 40.25 -9.92 -20.81
CA PHE A 123 40.23 -9.05 -19.62
C PHE A 123 39.42 -7.77 -19.88
N GLU A 124 39.66 -7.07 -21.01
CA GLU A 124 38.93 -5.87 -21.37
C GLU A 124 37.41 -6.14 -21.53
N LYS A 125 37.05 -7.16 -22.29
CA LYS A 125 35.64 -7.55 -22.46
C LYS A 125 34.98 -7.98 -21.15
N GLY A 126 35.69 -8.70 -20.31
CA GLY A 126 35.25 -9.07 -18.98
C GLY A 126 35.05 -7.84 -18.06
N TYR A 127 35.98 -6.90 -18.10
CA TYR A 127 35.92 -5.65 -17.35
C TYR A 127 34.80 -4.74 -17.86
N GLU A 128 34.62 -4.57 -19.16
CA GLU A 128 33.51 -3.82 -19.74
C GLU A 128 32.14 -4.45 -19.41
N SER A 129 32.05 -5.76 -19.43
CA SER A 129 30.83 -6.49 -19.07
C SER A 129 30.50 -6.27 -17.59
N ALA A 130 31.49 -6.35 -16.70
CA ALA A 130 31.33 -6.07 -15.27
C ALA A 130 30.96 -4.60 -15.00
N ARG A 131 31.53 -3.65 -15.76
CA ARG A 131 31.26 -2.21 -15.60
C ARG A 131 29.89 -1.79 -16.12
N LYS A 132 29.28 -2.51 -17.05
CA LYS A 132 27.92 -2.26 -17.58
C LYS A 132 26.83 -2.74 -16.64
N GLU A 133 27.12 -3.64 -15.73
CA GLU A 133 26.18 -4.08 -14.71
C GLU A 133 26.11 -3.03 -13.60
N LYS A 134 24.94 -2.39 -13.44
CA LYS A 134 24.70 -1.52 -12.29
C LYS A 134 24.56 -2.40 -11.06
N ASP A 135 25.34 -2.12 -10.03
CA ASP A 135 25.29 -2.84 -8.74
C ASP A 135 23.95 -2.59 -8.00
N PHE A 136 23.26 -1.52 -8.36
CA PHE A 136 22.00 -1.11 -7.75
C PHE A 136 20.98 -0.67 -8.80
N PHE A 137 19.73 -0.98 -8.53
CA PHE A 137 18.58 -0.41 -9.27
C PHE A 137 17.87 0.63 -8.44
N LEU A 138 17.37 1.67 -9.08
CA LEU A 138 16.41 2.57 -8.50
C LEU A 138 15.02 1.95 -8.61
N LYS A 139 14.39 1.66 -7.48
CA LYS A 139 13.00 1.22 -7.40
C LYS A 139 12.15 2.42 -7.00
N GLU A 140 11.33 2.88 -7.94
CA GLU A 140 10.36 3.94 -7.67
C GLU A 140 9.29 3.44 -6.69
N SER A 141 8.88 4.33 -5.78
CA SER A 141 7.73 4.10 -4.92
C SER A 141 6.42 4.10 -5.71
N GLU A 142 5.35 3.64 -5.11
CA GLU A 142 4.01 3.73 -5.70
C GLU A 142 3.56 5.20 -5.84
N ILE A 143 4.07 6.12 -5.00
CA ILE A 143 3.85 7.56 -5.11
C ILE A 143 4.39 8.08 -6.44
N ILE A 144 5.63 7.77 -6.77
CA ILE A 144 6.27 8.22 -8.01
C ILE A 144 5.60 7.60 -9.24
N LYS A 145 5.29 6.32 -9.20
CA LYS A 145 4.57 5.64 -10.29
C LYS A 145 3.20 6.27 -10.56
N ALA A 146 2.47 6.61 -9.50
CA ALA A 146 1.19 7.30 -9.60
C ALA A 146 1.34 8.69 -10.23
N CYS A 147 2.39 9.43 -9.85
CA CYS A 147 2.62 10.78 -10.37
C CYS A 147 2.92 10.84 -11.88
N ARG A 148 3.34 9.74 -12.51
CA ARG A 148 3.72 9.72 -13.93
C ARG A 148 2.55 9.75 -14.93
N ARG A 149 1.31 9.57 -14.44
CA ARG A 149 0.10 9.50 -15.29
C ARG A 149 -1.15 9.80 -14.48
N PRO A 150 -2.29 10.13 -15.17
CA PRO A 150 -3.58 10.23 -14.49
C PRO A 150 -3.84 8.98 -13.65
N SER A 151 -4.10 9.16 -12.35
CA SER A 151 -4.25 8.06 -11.40
C SER A 151 -4.90 8.53 -10.11
N VAL A 152 -5.32 7.58 -9.27
CA VAL A 152 -5.65 7.81 -7.88
C VAL A 152 -4.56 7.15 -7.03
N LEU A 153 -3.89 7.94 -6.21
CA LEU A 153 -2.91 7.51 -5.23
C LEU A 153 -3.51 7.59 -3.83
N GLU A 154 -3.55 6.48 -3.13
CA GLU A 154 -3.83 6.46 -1.69
C GLU A 154 -2.52 6.39 -0.90
N ILE A 155 -2.32 7.33 0.02
CA ILE A 155 -1.26 7.30 1.03
C ILE A 155 -1.91 6.93 2.36
N GLN A 156 -1.69 5.67 2.78
CA GLN A 156 -2.31 5.11 3.98
C GLN A 156 -1.48 5.38 5.22
N GLU A 157 -2.16 5.72 6.30
CA GLU A 157 -1.63 5.89 7.66
C GLU A 157 -0.38 6.79 7.74
N PRO A 158 -0.37 7.97 7.08
CA PRO A 158 0.76 8.89 7.15
C PRO A 158 1.03 9.41 8.57
N SER A 159 0.05 9.36 9.49
CA SER A 159 0.21 9.68 10.91
C SER A 159 1.10 8.69 11.68
N MET A 160 1.34 7.49 11.13
CA MET A 160 2.21 6.48 11.75
C MET A 160 3.70 6.76 11.59
N ILE A 161 4.08 7.73 10.76
CA ILE A 161 5.49 8.09 10.55
C ILE A 161 6.02 8.77 11.81
N GLU A 162 7.05 8.19 12.45
CA GLU A 162 7.64 8.73 13.69
C GLU A 162 8.13 10.18 13.56
N LYS A 163 8.66 10.54 12.39
CA LYS A 163 9.16 11.89 12.10
C LYS A 163 8.20 12.63 11.19
N PRO A 164 7.29 13.48 11.70
CA PRO A 164 6.29 14.18 10.88
C PRO A 164 6.89 15.03 9.74
N GLY A 165 8.16 15.44 9.88
CA GLY A 165 8.91 16.15 8.84
C GLY A 165 9.17 15.32 7.58
N THR A 166 9.18 13.98 7.65
CA THR A 166 9.39 13.10 6.50
C THR A 166 8.40 13.37 5.37
N LEU A 167 7.13 13.60 5.68
CA LEU A 167 6.09 13.90 4.69
C LEU A 167 6.32 15.21 3.95
N THR A 168 7.10 16.14 4.51
CA THR A 168 7.38 17.43 3.84
C THR A 168 8.18 17.24 2.55
N ARG A 169 8.84 16.07 2.38
CA ARG A 169 9.50 15.69 1.13
C ARG A 169 8.52 15.61 -0.05
N LEU A 170 7.23 15.37 0.22
CA LEU A 170 6.17 15.34 -0.80
C LEU A 170 5.59 16.72 -1.11
N ASN A 171 5.91 17.76 -0.35
CA ASN A 171 5.35 19.10 -0.55
C ASN A 171 5.58 19.61 -1.97
N SER A 172 6.75 19.33 -2.54
CA SER A 172 7.04 19.72 -3.93
C SER A 172 6.14 19.04 -4.97
N LEU A 173 5.58 17.85 -4.65
CA LEU A 173 4.60 17.17 -5.49
C LEU A 173 3.17 17.65 -5.24
N PHE A 174 2.91 18.26 -4.08
CA PHE A 174 1.59 18.78 -3.69
C PHE A 174 1.34 20.19 -4.24
N ASP A 175 2.39 20.98 -4.45
CA ASP A 175 2.30 22.33 -5.01
C ASP A 175 1.94 22.30 -6.49
N ASP A 176 1.48 23.43 -7.03
CA ASP A 176 1.08 23.60 -8.45
C ASP A 176 2.20 23.28 -9.44
N GLY A 177 3.45 23.56 -9.07
CA GLY A 177 4.63 23.21 -9.86
C GLY A 177 4.87 21.70 -9.96
N ALA A 178 4.43 20.98 -8.96
CA ALA A 178 4.37 19.52 -8.86
C ALA A 178 5.63 18.78 -9.35
N VAL A 179 6.83 19.26 -9.03
CA VAL A 179 8.10 18.67 -9.46
C VAL A 179 8.95 18.27 -8.25
N THR A 180 9.47 17.07 -8.27
CA THR A 180 10.46 16.58 -7.29
C THR A 180 11.66 15.96 -8.00
N ASP A 181 12.82 15.90 -7.32
CA ASP A 181 14.02 15.25 -7.81
C ASP A 181 14.19 13.89 -7.14
N LEU A 182 14.45 12.86 -7.94
CA LEU A 182 14.85 11.55 -7.43
C LEU A 182 16.35 11.54 -7.11
N ILE A 183 16.79 10.53 -6.37
CA ILE A 183 18.19 10.36 -5.96
C ILE A 183 19.17 10.24 -7.13
N ASN A 184 18.69 9.83 -8.31
CA ASN A 184 19.48 9.76 -9.55
C ASN A 184 19.52 11.07 -10.32
N GLY A 185 18.92 12.15 -9.80
CA GLY A 185 18.82 13.45 -10.46
C GLY A 185 17.68 13.56 -11.49
N GLU A 186 16.88 12.53 -11.69
CA GLU A 186 15.70 12.60 -12.55
C GLU A 186 14.63 13.48 -11.91
N LYS A 187 14.07 14.39 -12.72
CA LYS A 187 12.96 15.26 -12.30
C LYS A 187 11.63 14.61 -12.63
N ILE A 188 10.82 14.39 -11.61
CA ILE A 188 9.48 13.85 -11.76
C ILE A 188 8.47 14.99 -11.61
N ARG A 189 7.63 15.13 -12.63
CA ARG A 189 6.47 16.03 -12.59
C ARG A 189 5.21 15.20 -12.34
N ARG A 190 4.43 15.59 -11.33
CA ARG A 190 3.11 14.99 -11.09
C ARG A 190 2.17 15.37 -12.25
N ASP A 191 1.48 14.37 -12.80
CA ASP A 191 0.40 14.60 -13.77
C ASP A 191 -0.71 15.43 -13.12
N PRO A 192 -1.24 16.48 -13.78
CA PRO A 192 -2.27 17.34 -13.21
C PRO A 192 -3.58 16.63 -12.87
N ASN A 193 -3.81 15.45 -13.46
CA ASN A 193 -4.97 14.61 -13.17
C ASN A 193 -4.69 13.49 -12.16
N THR A 194 -3.52 13.49 -11.52
CA THR A 194 -3.24 12.59 -10.40
C THR A 194 -3.95 13.10 -9.16
N ILE A 195 -4.86 12.30 -8.62
CA ILE A 195 -5.61 12.55 -7.39
C ILE A 195 -4.89 11.86 -6.25
N ILE A 196 -4.55 12.59 -5.20
CA ILE A 196 -3.90 12.05 -4.00
C ILE A 196 -4.88 12.10 -2.85
N ILE A 197 -5.07 10.95 -2.20
CA ILE A 197 -5.96 10.78 -1.06
C ILE A 197 -5.13 10.24 0.10
N MET A 198 -5.01 10.99 1.18
CA MET A 198 -4.44 10.50 2.42
C MET A 198 -5.54 9.89 3.27
N THR A 199 -5.33 8.67 3.77
CA THR A 199 -6.27 8.00 4.68
C THR A 199 -5.58 7.71 6.00
N THR A 200 -6.13 8.19 7.10
CA THR A 200 -5.49 8.06 8.41
C THR A 200 -6.49 7.97 9.55
N ASN A 201 -6.05 7.38 10.64
CA ASN A 201 -6.72 7.43 11.94
C ASN A 201 -6.06 8.55 12.75
N LEU A 202 -6.84 9.43 13.38
CA LEU A 202 -6.29 10.55 14.17
C LEU A 202 -6.18 10.25 15.67
N ASP A 203 -6.99 9.34 16.19
CA ASP A 203 -7.16 9.11 17.62
C ASP A 203 -6.59 7.74 18.07
N TYR A 204 -5.53 7.28 17.43
CA TYR A 204 -4.93 5.97 17.74
C TYR A 204 -3.59 6.12 18.47
N VAL A 205 -3.29 5.20 19.37
CA VAL A 205 -1.95 5.10 20.01
C VAL A 205 -0.90 4.95 18.91
N GLY A 206 0.08 5.88 18.91
CA GLY A 206 1.13 5.91 17.90
C GLY A 206 0.88 6.85 16.70
N CYS A 207 -0.27 7.50 16.63
CA CYS A 207 -0.50 8.55 15.63
C CYS A 207 0.25 9.82 16.01
N GLY A 208 1.14 10.28 15.14
CA GLY A 208 1.83 11.57 15.26
C GLY A 208 1.00 12.73 14.73
N ASN A 209 1.36 13.95 15.15
CA ASN A 209 0.77 15.16 14.59
C ASN A 209 1.27 15.39 13.16
N PHE A 210 0.38 15.78 12.26
CA PHE A 210 0.75 16.20 10.92
C PHE A 210 1.50 17.54 10.93
N ASN A 211 2.49 17.65 10.03
CA ASN A 211 3.11 18.93 9.77
C ASN A 211 2.10 19.90 9.12
N GLN A 212 2.00 21.12 9.64
CA GLN A 212 1.07 22.14 9.13
C GLN A 212 1.27 22.42 7.64
N SER A 213 2.50 22.31 7.13
CA SER A 213 2.78 22.53 5.71
C SER A 213 2.13 21.48 4.79
N VAL A 214 1.93 20.27 5.28
CA VAL A 214 1.21 19.20 4.57
C VAL A 214 -0.29 19.47 4.62
N LEU A 215 -0.82 19.76 5.81
CA LEU A 215 -2.25 20.02 6.00
C LEU A 215 -2.74 21.21 5.17
N SER A 216 -1.95 22.29 5.10
CA SER A 216 -2.32 23.51 4.36
C SER A 216 -2.43 23.31 2.84
N ARG A 217 -1.89 22.21 2.31
CA ARG A 217 -1.97 21.86 0.88
C ARG A 217 -3.16 20.95 0.55
N MET A 218 -3.80 20.37 1.56
CA MET A 218 -5.01 19.57 1.33
C MET A 218 -6.16 20.47 0.91
N SER A 219 -6.81 20.11 -0.19
CA SER A 219 -8.00 20.80 -0.69
C SER A 219 -9.21 20.58 0.22
N LEU A 220 -9.37 19.36 0.71
CA LEU A 220 -10.37 18.99 1.71
C LEU A 220 -9.75 18.03 2.73
N ILE A 221 -10.14 18.21 4.00
CA ILE A 221 -9.90 17.27 5.09
C ILE A 221 -11.26 16.87 5.62
N GLN A 222 -11.63 15.60 5.39
CA GLN A 222 -12.96 15.09 5.70
C GLN A 222 -12.90 14.08 6.85
N PRO A 223 -13.45 14.43 8.02
CA PRO A 223 -13.63 13.48 9.11
C PRO A 223 -14.76 12.51 8.73
N LYS A 224 -14.42 11.25 8.51
CA LYS A 224 -15.39 10.22 8.24
C LYS A 224 -16.09 9.82 9.54
N GLN A 225 -17.40 10.01 9.56
CA GLN A 225 -18.22 9.67 10.69
C GLN A 225 -18.39 8.16 10.85
N GLU A 226 -18.72 7.75 12.08
CA GLU A 226 -19.14 6.37 12.33
C GLU A 226 -20.40 6.04 11.51
N LEU A 227 -20.45 4.80 11.03
CA LEU A 227 -21.60 4.34 10.28
C LEU A 227 -22.87 4.34 11.15
N THR A 228 -23.97 4.83 10.61
CA THR A 228 -25.28 4.67 11.21
C THR A 228 -25.70 3.20 11.22
N GLU A 229 -26.68 2.83 12.05
CA GLU A 229 -27.17 1.45 12.09
C GLU A 229 -27.74 0.99 10.75
N GLU A 230 -28.39 1.88 10.04
CA GLU A 230 -28.98 1.58 8.73
C GLU A 230 -27.88 1.38 7.66
N GLU A 231 -26.83 2.21 7.65
CA GLU A 231 -25.69 2.01 6.78
C GLU A 231 -24.92 0.73 7.10
N MET A 232 -24.73 0.41 8.38
CA MET A 232 -24.14 -0.88 8.78
C MET A 232 -24.96 -2.04 8.25
N LYS A 233 -26.29 -2.01 8.43
CA LYS A 233 -27.22 -3.04 7.96
C LYS A 233 -27.15 -3.21 6.44
N GLN A 234 -27.24 -2.12 5.69
CA GLN A 234 -27.19 -2.14 4.22
C GLN A 234 -25.86 -2.72 3.72
N ARG A 235 -24.73 -2.26 4.26
CA ARG A 235 -23.38 -2.73 3.89
C ARG A 235 -23.17 -4.20 4.24
N ILE A 236 -23.62 -4.64 5.43
CA ILE A 236 -23.52 -6.04 5.84
C ILE A 236 -24.35 -6.93 4.92
N THR A 237 -25.59 -6.55 4.66
CA THR A 237 -26.47 -7.31 3.76
C THR A 237 -25.87 -7.42 2.36
N ALA A 238 -25.37 -6.31 1.81
CA ALA A 238 -24.74 -6.28 0.49
C ALA A 238 -23.48 -7.18 0.44
N ARG A 239 -22.62 -7.15 1.47
CA ARG A 239 -21.36 -7.91 1.47
C ARG A 239 -21.49 -9.37 1.84
N THR A 240 -22.37 -9.67 2.79
CA THR A 240 -22.50 -11.04 3.33
C THR A 240 -23.65 -11.84 2.73
N GLY A 241 -24.64 -11.17 2.10
CA GLY A 241 -25.89 -11.78 1.66
C GLY A 241 -26.77 -12.24 2.81
N TYR A 242 -26.50 -11.79 4.05
CA TYR A 242 -27.32 -12.13 5.23
C TYR A 242 -28.38 -11.05 5.44
N ALA A 243 -29.65 -11.44 5.51
CA ALA A 243 -30.79 -10.52 5.46
C ALA A 243 -31.77 -10.66 6.64
N ASP A 244 -31.50 -11.49 7.65
CA ASP A 244 -32.35 -11.56 8.84
C ASP A 244 -32.27 -10.26 9.64
N GLU A 245 -33.33 -9.47 9.55
CA GLU A 245 -33.37 -8.13 10.10
C GLU A 245 -33.26 -8.09 11.62
N ASN A 246 -33.89 -9.06 12.31
CA ASN A 246 -33.89 -9.10 13.77
C ASN A 246 -32.49 -9.45 14.31
N VAL A 247 -31.85 -10.43 13.70
CA VAL A 247 -30.50 -10.85 14.07
C VAL A 247 -29.48 -9.74 13.75
N LEU A 248 -29.57 -9.10 12.56
CA LEU A 248 -28.69 -7.99 12.21
C LEU A 248 -28.84 -6.81 13.17
N ARG A 249 -30.07 -6.40 13.47
CA ARG A 249 -30.32 -5.31 14.42
C ARG A 249 -29.73 -5.62 15.81
N PHE A 250 -29.87 -6.85 16.27
CA PHE A 250 -29.24 -7.29 17.51
C PHE A 250 -27.71 -7.19 17.44
N MET A 251 -27.08 -7.79 16.42
CA MET A 251 -25.63 -7.77 16.26
C MET A 251 -25.07 -6.34 16.16
N ILE A 252 -25.71 -5.48 15.38
CA ILE A 252 -25.35 -4.05 15.24
C ILE A 252 -25.43 -3.36 16.60
N SER A 253 -26.52 -3.53 17.32
CA SER A 253 -26.72 -2.92 18.64
C SER A 253 -25.64 -3.37 19.65
N VAL A 254 -25.27 -4.65 19.65
CA VAL A 254 -24.21 -5.18 20.52
C VAL A 254 -22.86 -4.56 20.19
N VAL A 255 -22.47 -4.56 18.90
CA VAL A 255 -21.20 -3.99 18.46
C VAL A 255 -21.09 -2.51 18.83
N LYS A 256 -22.15 -1.73 18.63
CA LYS A 256 -22.16 -0.30 19.03
C LYS A 256 -22.04 -0.09 20.53
N LYS A 257 -22.70 -0.94 21.33
CA LYS A 257 -22.60 -0.86 22.79
C LYS A 257 -21.21 -1.25 23.30
N ILE A 258 -20.62 -2.30 22.76
CA ILE A 258 -19.25 -2.70 23.11
C ILE A 258 -18.26 -1.59 22.67
N HIS A 259 -18.44 -1.03 21.47
CA HIS A 259 -17.61 0.09 21.00
C HIS A 259 -17.68 1.30 21.94
N ALA A 260 -18.89 1.69 22.37
CA ALA A 260 -19.09 2.78 23.32
C ALA A 260 -18.44 2.47 24.68
N TYR A 261 -18.61 1.23 25.16
CA TYR A 261 -17.98 0.78 26.41
C TYR A 261 -16.46 0.86 26.36
N LEU A 262 -15.81 0.40 25.24
CA LEU A 262 -14.36 0.48 25.09
C LEU A 262 -13.86 1.92 25.12
N LYS A 263 -14.63 2.87 24.58
CA LYS A 263 -14.31 4.31 24.62
C LYS A 263 -14.48 4.90 26.02
N GLU A 264 -15.56 4.55 26.73
CA GLU A 264 -15.85 5.06 28.07
C GLU A 264 -14.83 4.59 29.09
N GLU A 265 -14.39 3.34 29.01
CA GLU A 265 -13.39 2.74 29.92
C GLU A 265 -11.94 2.96 29.47
N ASP A 266 -11.71 3.74 28.39
CA ASP A 266 -10.38 4.02 27.80
C ASP A 266 -9.56 2.76 27.51
N LEU A 267 -10.22 1.68 27.07
CA LEU A 267 -9.60 0.42 26.72
C LEU A 267 -8.98 0.48 25.31
N GLN A 268 -7.82 1.09 25.22
CA GLN A 268 -7.14 1.41 23.96
C GLN A 268 -6.67 0.17 23.17
N ASP A 269 -6.51 -0.98 23.83
CA ASP A 269 -6.08 -2.23 23.20
C ASP A 269 -7.24 -3.04 22.59
N GLY A 270 -8.49 -2.67 22.91
CA GLY A 270 -9.70 -3.32 22.41
C GLY A 270 -10.18 -2.75 21.08
N VAL A 271 -10.64 -3.63 20.18
CA VAL A 271 -11.21 -3.23 18.89
C VAL A 271 -12.60 -3.84 18.73
N CYS A 272 -13.60 -2.98 18.50
CA CYS A 272 -14.95 -3.42 18.19
C CYS A 272 -15.63 -2.40 17.26
N GLY A 273 -15.87 -2.79 16.01
CA GLY A 273 -16.46 -1.89 15.02
C GLY A 273 -17.10 -2.65 13.86
N TYR A 274 -17.23 -1.99 12.72
CA TYR A 274 -17.86 -2.57 11.54
C TYR A 274 -17.19 -3.85 11.03
N ARG A 275 -15.85 -3.97 11.11
CA ARG A 275 -15.12 -5.18 10.69
C ARG A 275 -15.45 -6.37 11.58
N GLU A 276 -15.59 -6.15 12.87
CA GLU A 276 -15.94 -7.18 13.85
C GLU A 276 -17.39 -7.62 13.64
N LEU A 277 -18.29 -6.69 13.35
CA LEU A 277 -19.67 -7.00 12.95
C LEU A 277 -19.72 -7.88 11.70
N GLU A 278 -18.99 -7.51 10.64
CA GLU A 278 -18.92 -8.30 9.41
C GLU A 278 -18.39 -9.71 9.67
N ASN A 279 -17.29 -9.82 10.41
CA ASN A 279 -16.73 -11.11 10.79
C ASN A 279 -17.69 -11.94 11.65
N TRP A 280 -18.44 -11.30 12.54
CA TRP A 280 -19.43 -11.99 13.36
C TRP A 280 -20.55 -12.59 12.51
N VAL A 281 -21.10 -11.82 11.59
CA VAL A 281 -22.14 -12.29 10.66
C VAL A 281 -21.64 -13.45 9.80
N LEU A 282 -20.44 -13.35 9.22
CA LEU A 282 -19.84 -14.40 8.41
C LEU A 282 -19.59 -15.67 9.23
N THR A 283 -19.04 -15.53 10.42
CA THR A 283 -18.76 -16.64 11.33
C THR A 283 -20.07 -17.32 11.76
N PHE A 284 -21.09 -16.54 12.13
CA PHE A 284 -22.39 -17.06 12.48
C PHE A 284 -23.03 -17.83 11.33
N ARG A 285 -22.95 -17.34 10.10
CA ARG A 285 -23.43 -18.08 8.92
C ARG A 285 -22.76 -19.45 8.76
N ALA A 286 -21.48 -19.55 9.10
CA ALA A 286 -20.71 -20.78 8.97
C ALA A 286 -21.00 -21.79 10.09
N ILE A 287 -20.94 -21.36 11.36
CA ILE A 287 -21.02 -22.26 12.51
C ILE A 287 -22.42 -22.38 13.11
N LYS A 288 -23.36 -21.50 12.75
CA LYS A 288 -24.76 -21.48 13.23
C LYS A 288 -24.93 -21.29 14.74
N ASP A 289 -23.87 -20.88 15.43
CA ASP A 289 -23.88 -20.57 16.86
C ASP A 289 -23.47 -19.11 17.04
N ILE A 290 -24.44 -18.26 17.37
CA ILE A 290 -24.27 -16.82 17.46
C ILE A 290 -23.38 -16.41 18.65
N ARG A 291 -23.44 -17.16 19.78
CA ARG A 291 -22.61 -16.92 20.98
C ARG A 291 -21.16 -17.25 20.66
N ARG A 292 -20.93 -18.44 20.11
CA ARG A 292 -19.58 -18.88 19.75
C ARG A 292 -18.99 -17.97 18.68
N ALA A 293 -19.79 -17.55 17.69
CA ALA A 293 -19.37 -16.60 16.67
C ALA A 293 -19.00 -15.24 17.28
N ALA A 294 -19.78 -14.71 18.22
CA ALA A 294 -19.47 -13.49 18.93
C ALA A 294 -18.15 -13.58 19.70
N GLN A 295 -17.95 -14.69 20.42
CA GLN A 295 -16.75 -14.90 21.23
C GLN A 295 -15.48 -14.82 20.37
N ILE A 296 -15.45 -15.46 19.21
CA ILE A 296 -14.26 -15.55 18.36
C ILE A 296 -14.09 -14.38 17.39
N ALA A 297 -15.17 -13.69 17.00
CA ALA A 297 -15.12 -12.62 16.02
C ALA A 297 -15.15 -11.20 16.63
N VAL A 298 -15.73 -11.05 17.82
CA VAL A 298 -15.92 -9.76 18.48
C VAL A 298 -15.17 -9.72 19.81
N LEU A 299 -15.55 -10.57 20.78
CA LEU A 299 -15.06 -10.45 22.15
C LEU A 299 -13.54 -10.71 22.29
N SER A 300 -13.00 -11.65 21.51
CA SER A 300 -11.55 -11.91 21.47
C SER A 300 -10.70 -10.75 20.98
N LYS A 301 -11.33 -9.77 20.33
CA LYS A 301 -10.68 -8.55 19.88
C LYS A 301 -11.04 -7.32 20.72
N ALA A 302 -12.23 -7.35 21.33
CA ALA A 302 -12.68 -6.27 22.21
C ALA A 302 -11.90 -6.25 23.53
N ALA A 303 -11.49 -7.43 24.04
CA ALA A 303 -10.70 -7.55 25.26
C ALA A 303 -9.71 -8.69 25.17
N MET A 304 -8.49 -8.50 25.70
CA MET A 304 -7.48 -9.55 25.82
C MET A 304 -7.70 -10.39 27.08
N ASP A 305 -8.28 -9.81 28.14
CA ASP A 305 -8.57 -10.49 29.40
C ASP A 305 -9.80 -11.38 29.27
N PRO A 306 -9.70 -12.69 29.63
CA PRO A 306 -10.84 -13.60 29.62
C PRO A 306 -11.99 -13.19 30.57
N GLU A 307 -11.70 -12.56 31.70
CA GLU A 307 -12.73 -12.09 32.64
C GLU A 307 -13.54 -10.94 32.01
N GLU A 308 -12.86 -10.05 31.32
CA GLU A 308 -13.50 -8.97 30.57
C GLU A 308 -14.35 -9.47 29.40
N GLN A 309 -13.85 -10.46 28.66
CA GLN A 309 -14.64 -11.12 27.60
C GLN A 309 -15.91 -11.77 28.17
N GLU A 310 -15.82 -12.40 29.33
CA GLU A 310 -16.98 -13.00 30.02
C GLU A 310 -17.96 -11.92 30.50
N HIS A 311 -17.45 -10.79 31.02
CA HIS A 311 -18.27 -9.64 31.38
C HIS A 311 -19.06 -9.11 30.17
N LEU A 312 -18.38 -8.86 29.05
CA LEU A 312 -19.01 -8.38 27.81
C LEU A 312 -20.04 -9.38 27.27
N MET A 313 -19.75 -10.69 27.34
CA MET A 313 -20.68 -11.73 26.94
C MET A 313 -21.97 -11.68 27.77
N LYS A 314 -21.86 -11.66 29.10
CA LYS A 314 -23.00 -11.63 30.03
C LYS A 314 -23.80 -10.34 29.91
N THR A 315 -23.12 -9.21 29.71
CA THR A 315 -23.77 -7.89 29.72
C THR A 315 -24.49 -7.60 28.40
N TYR A 316 -23.89 -7.94 27.26
CA TYR A 316 -24.40 -7.45 25.96
C TYR A 316 -25.00 -8.54 25.08
N ILE A 317 -24.63 -9.81 25.26
CA ILE A 317 -25.02 -10.90 24.36
C ILE A 317 -26.06 -11.82 24.98
N GLU A 318 -25.85 -12.31 26.21
CA GLU A 318 -26.77 -13.25 26.88
C GLU A 318 -28.18 -12.72 27.11
N PRO A 319 -28.41 -11.43 27.42
CA PRO A 319 -29.75 -10.92 27.62
C PRO A 319 -30.67 -11.03 26.41
N TYR A 320 -30.13 -11.22 25.22
CA TYR A 320 -30.93 -11.47 24.01
C TYR A 320 -31.63 -12.83 24.04
N TYR A 321 -30.99 -13.84 24.65
CA TYR A 321 -31.54 -15.18 24.70
C TYR A 321 -32.52 -15.38 25.83
N SER A 322 -32.28 -14.76 26.99
CA SER A 322 -33.18 -14.82 28.12
C SER A 322 -34.55 -14.16 27.92
N LYS A 323 -34.72 -13.44 26.80
CA LYS A 323 -36.00 -12.84 26.37
C LYS A 323 -36.77 -13.71 25.36
N GLN A 324 -36.18 -14.80 24.88
CA GLN A 324 -36.81 -15.74 23.94
C GLN A 324 -37.26 -17.06 24.62
N GLU A 325 -36.89 -17.29 25.88
CA GLU A 325 -37.46 -18.30 26.76
C GLU A 325 -38.63 -17.69 27.55
#